data_c8f994b98ff667b24f904a1efe5ec7c7
#
_entry.id   c8f994b98ff667b24f904a1efe5ec7c7
#
_cell.length_a   1.000
_cell.length_b   1.000
_cell.length_c   1.000
_cell.angle_alpha   90.00
_cell.angle_beta   90.00
_cell.angle_gamma   90.00
#
_symmetry.space_group_name_H-M   'P 1'
#
loop_
_entity.id
_entity.type
_entity.pdbx_description
1 polymer ?
#
loop_
_entity_poly.entity_id
_entity_poly.type
_entity_poly.pdbx_seq_one_letter_code
_entity_poly.pdbx_strand_id
1 'polypeptide(L)'
;MILGIVFGILFLFLIIWLCVSYLLLAGTHRMTCNAFLDLHKQINKRYEVILALLNETSENTDKVSETKNFIEKALGFSFQTDGADRIVRFANAIFDNTKLLSLHIEDDADFTSARNHYNHCAERLRHYIDVFPSSLMARFLNIKLMDLLR
;
A
#
# COMPACT_ATOMS: atom_id res chain seq x y z
N MET A 1 9.34 37.60 -35.06
CA MET A 1 10.54 36.86 -34.64
C MET A 1 10.62 36.70 -33.10
N ILE A 2 10.54 37.79 -32.32
CA ILE A 2 10.62 37.78 -30.86
C ILE A 2 9.52 36.91 -30.23
N LEU A 3 8.27 37.00 -30.72
CA LEU A 3 7.14 36.21 -30.22
C LEU A 3 7.36 34.68 -30.33
N GLY A 4 7.93 34.22 -31.45
CA GLY A 4 8.26 32.82 -31.66
C GLY A 4 9.34 32.28 -30.69
N ILE A 5 10.32 33.13 -30.36
CA ILE A 5 11.38 32.79 -29.39
C ILE A 5 10.78 32.65 -27.99
N VAL A 6 9.88 33.55 -27.58
CA VAL A 6 9.21 33.50 -26.29
C VAL A 6 8.35 32.24 -26.16
N PHE A 7 7.57 31.91 -27.20
CA PHE A 7 6.79 30.67 -27.21
C PHE A 7 7.66 29.41 -27.15
N GLY A 8 8.80 29.40 -27.85
CA GLY A 8 9.75 28.29 -27.81
C GLY A 8 10.33 28.06 -26.40
N ILE A 9 10.69 29.15 -25.70
CA ILE A 9 11.20 29.09 -24.34
C ILE A 9 10.14 28.58 -23.36
N LEU A 10 8.91 29.10 -23.43
CA LEU A 10 7.80 28.66 -22.61
C LEU A 10 7.47 27.17 -22.83
N PHE A 11 7.49 26.71 -24.06
CA PHE A 11 7.25 25.32 -24.41
C PHE A 11 8.34 24.40 -23.85
N LEU A 12 9.59 24.84 -23.90
CA LEU A 12 10.72 24.09 -23.33
C LEU A 12 10.61 23.99 -21.81
N PHE A 13 10.24 25.05 -21.11
CA PHE A 13 9.96 25.02 -19.68
C PHE A 13 8.83 24.08 -19.32
N LEU A 14 7.75 24.04 -20.11
CA LEU A 14 6.62 23.13 -19.91
C LEU A 14 7.07 21.66 -20.03
N ILE A 15 7.89 21.33 -21.03
CA ILE A 15 8.42 19.97 -21.21
C ILE A 15 9.29 19.58 -20.02
N ILE A 16 10.22 20.43 -19.59
CA ILE A 16 11.09 20.16 -18.44
C ILE A 16 10.23 19.91 -17.18
N TRP A 17 9.23 20.75 -16.95
CA TRP A 17 8.34 20.62 -15.80
C TRP A 17 7.55 19.33 -15.80
N LEU A 18 7.00 18.91 -16.97
CA LEU A 18 6.35 17.62 -17.13
C LEU A 18 7.31 16.44 -16.90
N CYS A 19 8.52 16.50 -17.42
CA CYS A 19 9.54 15.46 -17.20
C CYS A 19 9.89 15.32 -15.71
N VAL A 20 10.11 16.41 -15.00
CA VAL A 20 10.41 16.39 -13.57
C VAL A 20 9.24 15.80 -12.78
N SER A 21 8.02 16.20 -13.09
CA SER A 21 6.80 15.67 -12.46
C SER A 21 6.63 14.18 -12.69
N TYR A 22 6.93 13.70 -13.89
CA TYR A 22 6.93 12.27 -14.22
C TYR A 22 7.95 11.49 -13.40
N LEU A 23 9.20 11.99 -13.33
CA LEU A 23 10.27 11.31 -12.58
C LEU A 23 9.96 11.24 -11.08
N LEU A 24 9.42 12.32 -10.51
CA LEU A 24 9.01 12.35 -9.11
C LEU A 24 7.88 11.36 -8.82
N LEU A 25 6.87 11.32 -9.68
CA LEU A 25 5.73 10.41 -9.52
C LEU A 25 6.16 8.95 -9.68
N ALA A 26 6.93 8.63 -10.73
CA ALA A 26 7.44 7.28 -10.98
C ALA A 26 8.36 6.80 -9.84
N GLY A 27 9.24 7.69 -9.35
CA GLY A 27 10.11 7.39 -8.22
C GLY A 27 9.33 7.11 -6.94
N THR A 28 8.34 7.94 -6.62
CA THR A 28 7.51 7.77 -5.43
C THR A 28 6.66 6.48 -5.52
N HIS A 29 6.07 6.20 -6.68
CA HIS A 29 5.33 4.96 -6.91
C HIS A 29 6.21 3.73 -6.69
N ARG A 30 7.43 3.71 -7.24
CA ARG A 30 8.39 2.61 -7.04
C ARG A 30 8.78 2.44 -5.58
N MET A 31 9.01 3.54 -4.85
CA MET A 31 9.31 3.50 -3.41
C MET A 31 8.14 2.90 -2.62
N THR A 32 6.90 3.30 -2.94
CA THR A 32 5.71 2.76 -2.29
C THR A 32 5.53 1.27 -2.57
N CYS A 33 5.78 0.81 -3.79
CA CYS A 33 5.75 -0.61 -4.13
C CYS A 33 6.80 -1.42 -3.35
N ASN A 34 8.02 -0.91 -3.21
CA ASN A 34 9.07 -1.58 -2.45
C ASN A 34 8.73 -1.63 -0.95
N ALA A 35 8.27 -0.52 -0.37
CA ALA A 35 7.81 -0.46 1.01
C ALA A 35 6.63 -1.43 1.27
N PHE A 36 5.74 -1.58 0.29
CA PHE A 36 4.65 -2.56 0.34
C PHE A 36 5.15 -4.00 0.36
N LEU A 37 6.16 -4.35 -0.44
CA LEU A 37 6.72 -5.70 -0.46
C LEU A 37 7.32 -6.10 0.90
N ASP A 38 7.99 -5.15 1.58
CA ASP A 38 8.52 -5.39 2.91
C ASP A 38 7.39 -5.52 3.95
N LEU A 39 6.38 -4.67 3.87
CA LEU A 39 5.19 -4.78 4.70
C LEU A 39 4.45 -6.11 4.48
N HIS A 40 4.29 -6.56 3.24
CA HIS A 40 3.61 -7.81 2.92
C HIS A 40 4.30 -9.03 3.57
N LYS A 41 5.63 -9.05 3.61
CA LYS A 41 6.38 -10.08 4.33
C LYS A 41 6.06 -10.09 5.83
N GLN A 42 5.95 -8.92 6.44
CA GLN A 42 5.63 -8.81 7.86
C GLN A 42 4.16 -9.17 8.14
N ILE A 43 3.25 -8.82 7.25
CA ILE A 43 1.84 -9.23 7.33
C ILE A 43 1.72 -10.76 7.30
N ASN A 44 2.42 -11.43 6.38
CA ASN A 44 2.38 -12.89 6.27
C ASN A 44 2.92 -13.57 7.52
N LYS A 45 4.04 -13.10 8.08
CA LYS A 45 4.54 -13.60 9.37
C LYS A 45 3.49 -13.45 10.49
N ARG A 46 2.81 -12.31 10.52
CA ARG A 46 1.77 -12.05 11.51
C ARG A 46 0.55 -12.97 11.35
N TYR A 47 0.20 -13.29 10.11
CA TYR A 47 -0.87 -14.27 9.83
C TYR A 47 -0.52 -15.66 10.35
N GLU A 48 0.73 -16.11 10.21
CA GLU A 48 1.19 -17.39 10.77
C GLU A 48 1.06 -17.42 12.29
N VAL A 49 1.43 -16.33 12.98
CA VAL A 49 1.27 -16.21 14.44
C VAL A 49 -0.20 -16.24 14.84
N ILE A 50 -1.07 -15.50 14.14
CA ILE A 50 -2.51 -15.50 14.41
C ILE A 50 -3.09 -16.90 14.21
N LEU A 51 -2.72 -17.61 13.15
CA LEU A 51 -3.17 -18.98 12.90
C LEU A 51 -2.74 -19.94 14.01
N ALA A 52 -1.50 -19.81 14.51
CA ALA A 52 -1.02 -20.63 15.63
C ALA A 52 -1.87 -20.39 16.88
N LEU A 53 -2.13 -19.13 17.24
CA LEU A 53 -2.96 -18.76 18.39
C LEU A 53 -4.41 -19.24 18.24
N LEU A 54 -4.99 -19.12 17.04
CA LEU A 54 -6.35 -19.62 16.76
C LEU A 54 -6.45 -21.14 16.81
N ASN A 55 -5.36 -21.85 16.54
CA ASN A 55 -5.32 -23.32 16.64
C ASN A 55 -5.19 -23.82 18.09
N GLU A 56 -4.53 -23.03 18.95
CA GLU A 56 -4.45 -23.31 20.39
C GLU A 56 -5.74 -22.99 21.14
N THR A 57 -6.53 -22.07 20.61
CA THR A 57 -7.81 -21.67 21.19
C THR A 57 -8.86 -22.76 20.91
N SER A 58 -9.26 -23.52 21.94
CA SER A 58 -10.24 -24.62 21.84
C SER A 58 -11.67 -24.17 21.52
N GLU A 59 -11.96 -22.88 21.47
CA GLU A 59 -13.27 -22.35 21.16
C GLU A 59 -13.56 -22.43 19.66
N ASN A 60 -14.38 -23.38 19.31
CA ASN A 60 -14.91 -23.57 17.95
C ASN A 60 -16.07 -22.59 17.68
N THR A 61 -15.79 -21.30 17.82
CA THR A 61 -16.76 -20.24 17.53
C THR A 61 -16.78 -20.00 16.02
N ASP A 62 -17.95 -19.75 15.42
CA ASP A 62 -18.09 -19.46 13.98
C ASP A 62 -17.13 -18.37 13.51
N LYS A 63 -16.88 -17.36 14.36
CA LYS A 63 -15.91 -16.28 14.08
C LYS A 63 -14.46 -16.77 13.99
N VAL A 64 -14.05 -17.76 14.76
CA VAL A 64 -12.70 -18.34 14.72
C VAL A 64 -12.50 -19.07 13.40
N SER A 65 -13.47 -19.88 12.98
CA SER A 65 -13.42 -20.60 11.71
C SER A 65 -13.44 -19.65 10.51
N GLU A 66 -14.24 -18.60 10.56
CA GLU A 66 -14.28 -17.55 9.54
C GLU A 66 -12.94 -16.83 9.44
N THR A 67 -12.33 -16.42 10.56
CA THR A 67 -11.03 -15.74 10.57
C THR A 67 -9.92 -16.64 10.03
N LYS A 68 -9.90 -17.94 10.37
CA LYS A 68 -8.95 -18.91 9.79
C LYS A 68 -9.06 -18.96 8.26
N ASN A 69 -10.28 -19.11 7.74
CA ASN A 69 -10.54 -19.14 6.29
C ASN A 69 -10.08 -17.85 5.59
N PHE A 70 -10.29 -16.70 6.25
CA PHE A 70 -9.79 -15.40 5.72
C PHE A 70 -8.28 -15.37 5.67
N ILE A 71 -7.57 -15.82 6.71
CA ILE A 71 -6.11 -15.82 6.75
C ILE A 71 -5.54 -16.79 5.71
N GLU A 72 -6.07 -18.01 5.60
CA GLU A 72 -5.62 -19.00 4.59
C GLU A 72 -5.77 -18.44 3.17
N LYS A 73 -6.88 -17.75 2.91
CA LYS A 73 -7.08 -17.07 1.62
C LYS A 73 -6.10 -15.92 1.42
N ALA A 74 -5.81 -15.15 2.47
CA ALA A 74 -4.91 -14.01 2.41
C ALA A 74 -3.44 -14.43 2.18
N LEU A 75 -3.02 -15.56 2.76
CA LEU A 75 -1.68 -16.13 2.52
C LEU A 75 -1.45 -16.53 1.05
N GLY A 76 -2.53 -16.82 0.31
CA GLY A 76 -2.48 -17.09 -1.12
C GLY A 76 -2.39 -15.84 -2.00
N PHE A 77 -2.49 -14.63 -1.45
CA PHE A 77 -2.43 -13.41 -2.24
C PHE A 77 -1.00 -13.08 -2.68
N SER A 78 -0.89 -12.62 -3.92
CA SER A 78 0.36 -12.12 -4.49
C SER A 78 0.18 -10.67 -4.95
N PHE A 79 1.22 -9.85 -4.73
CA PHE A 79 1.22 -8.47 -5.21
C PHE A 79 0.97 -8.35 -6.72
N GLN A 80 1.46 -9.31 -7.48
CA GLN A 80 1.32 -9.32 -8.94
C GLN A 80 -0.11 -9.59 -9.41
N THR A 81 -0.85 -10.42 -8.69
CA THR A 81 -2.22 -10.83 -9.06
C THR A 81 -3.31 -10.05 -8.37
N ASP A 82 -3.13 -9.71 -7.10
CA ASP A 82 -4.20 -9.17 -6.26
C ASP A 82 -4.08 -7.66 -6.00
N GLY A 83 -2.88 -7.11 -6.19
CA GLY A 83 -2.59 -5.70 -5.96
C GLY A 83 -2.51 -5.33 -4.47
N ALA A 84 -1.81 -4.23 -4.17
CA ALA A 84 -1.59 -3.76 -2.81
C ALA A 84 -2.90 -3.43 -2.06
N ASP A 85 -3.84 -2.78 -2.74
CA ASP A 85 -5.12 -2.35 -2.13
C ASP A 85 -5.93 -3.50 -1.58
N ARG A 86 -6.00 -4.61 -2.32
CA ARG A 86 -6.74 -5.79 -1.90
C ARG A 86 -6.09 -6.45 -0.70
N ILE A 87 -4.76 -6.59 -0.73
CA ILE A 87 -4.00 -7.19 0.37
C ILE A 87 -4.14 -6.34 1.65
N VAL A 88 -3.99 -5.02 1.54
CA VAL A 88 -4.14 -4.11 2.70
C VAL A 88 -5.55 -4.13 3.27
N ARG A 89 -6.59 -4.14 2.43
CA ARG A 89 -7.99 -4.24 2.90
C ARG A 89 -8.25 -5.55 3.64
N PHE A 90 -7.74 -6.67 3.14
CA PHE A 90 -7.86 -7.95 3.83
C PHE A 90 -7.08 -7.96 5.15
N ALA A 91 -5.87 -7.39 5.18
CA ALA A 91 -5.09 -7.27 6.40
C ALA A 91 -5.81 -6.45 7.47
N ASN A 92 -6.38 -5.31 7.11
CA ASN A 92 -7.18 -4.49 8.02
C ASN A 92 -8.38 -5.28 8.58
N ALA A 93 -9.13 -5.99 7.73
CA ALA A 93 -10.27 -6.80 8.15
C ALA A 93 -9.86 -7.93 9.11
N ILE A 94 -8.74 -8.62 8.85
CA ILE A 94 -8.23 -9.67 9.73
C ILE A 94 -7.78 -9.09 11.08
N PHE A 95 -7.07 -7.96 11.08
CA PHE A 95 -6.63 -7.33 12.32
C PHE A 95 -7.80 -6.79 13.15
N ASP A 96 -8.84 -6.27 12.51
CA ASP A 96 -10.07 -5.87 13.22
C ASP A 96 -10.79 -7.08 13.82
N ASN A 97 -10.86 -8.20 13.11
CA ASN A 97 -11.42 -9.45 13.63
C ASN A 97 -10.61 -10.02 14.81
N THR A 98 -9.27 -9.98 14.75
CA THR A 98 -8.43 -10.44 15.86
C THR A 98 -8.57 -9.58 17.10
N LYS A 99 -8.78 -8.27 16.97
CA LYS A 99 -9.13 -7.39 18.10
C LYS A 99 -10.47 -7.78 18.72
N LEU A 100 -11.48 -8.10 17.92
CA LEU A 100 -12.78 -8.56 18.39
C LEU A 100 -12.70 -9.89 19.15
N LEU A 101 -11.76 -10.78 18.78
CA LEU A 101 -11.49 -12.04 19.46
C LEU A 101 -10.60 -11.88 20.71
N SER A 102 -10.24 -10.62 21.09
CA SER A 102 -9.36 -10.31 22.22
C SER A 102 -7.99 -11.03 22.17
N LEU A 103 -7.55 -11.40 20.98
CA LEU A 103 -6.23 -12.00 20.79
C LEU A 103 -5.16 -10.92 21.00
N HIS A 104 -4.34 -11.09 22.03
CA HIS A 104 -3.24 -10.20 22.32
C HIS A 104 -2.06 -10.58 21.42
N ILE A 105 -1.87 -9.79 20.35
CA ILE A 105 -0.74 -9.93 19.45
C ILE A 105 0.24 -8.81 19.83
N GLU A 106 1.42 -9.18 20.33
CA GLU A 106 2.47 -8.20 20.61
C GLU A 106 2.84 -7.43 19.34
N ASP A 107 2.93 -6.11 19.46
CA ASP A 107 3.40 -5.27 18.36
C ASP A 107 4.90 -5.48 18.17
N ASP A 108 5.24 -6.25 17.12
CA ASP A 108 6.61 -6.41 16.67
C ASP A 108 7.13 -5.07 16.11
N ALA A 109 8.31 -4.65 16.58
CA ALA A 109 8.96 -3.42 16.14
C ALA A 109 9.17 -3.41 14.62
N ASP A 110 9.49 -4.57 14.02
CA ASP A 110 9.70 -4.72 12.59
C ASP A 110 8.41 -4.48 11.80
N PHE A 111 7.28 -5.04 12.27
CA PHE A 111 5.98 -4.81 11.65
C PHE A 111 5.55 -3.35 11.75
N THR A 112 5.70 -2.74 12.93
CA THR A 112 5.34 -1.34 13.16
C THR A 112 6.18 -0.41 12.28
N SER A 113 7.47 -0.67 12.16
CA SER A 113 8.38 0.07 11.28
C SER A 113 7.98 -0.06 9.80
N ALA A 114 7.73 -1.28 9.33
CA ALA A 114 7.32 -1.54 7.94
C ALA A 114 5.96 -0.88 7.62
N ARG A 115 4.99 -0.96 8.55
CA ARG A 115 3.68 -0.30 8.42
C ARG A 115 3.83 1.22 8.30
N ASN A 116 4.59 1.82 9.21
CA ASN A 116 4.79 3.28 9.22
C ASN A 116 5.51 3.74 7.96
N HIS A 117 6.52 3.00 7.52
CA HIS A 117 7.25 3.29 6.29
C HIS A 117 6.34 3.21 5.06
N TYR A 118 5.55 2.13 4.93
CA TYR A 118 4.59 1.99 3.84
C TYR A 118 3.54 3.10 3.85
N ASN A 119 2.91 3.37 5.00
CA ASN A 119 1.88 4.39 5.11
C ASN A 119 2.42 5.78 4.72
N HIS A 120 3.62 6.13 5.17
CA HIS A 120 4.27 7.38 4.78
C HIS A 120 4.51 7.47 3.26
N CYS A 121 4.98 6.38 2.64
CA CYS A 121 5.17 6.34 1.18
C CYS A 121 3.84 6.45 0.43
N ALA A 122 2.79 5.77 0.91
CA ALA A 122 1.46 5.79 0.30
C ALA A 122 0.79 7.17 0.42
N GLU A 123 0.91 7.85 1.56
CA GLU A 123 0.44 9.23 1.74
C GLU A 123 1.18 10.20 0.82
N ARG A 124 2.49 10.06 0.71
CA ARG A 124 3.29 10.86 -0.20
C ARG A 124 2.90 10.65 -1.66
N LEU A 125 2.65 9.40 -2.06
CA LEU A 125 2.15 9.08 -3.40
C LEU A 125 0.78 9.71 -3.64
N ARG A 126 -0.14 9.63 -2.67
CA ARG A 126 -1.46 10.25 -2.73
C ARG A 126 -1.36 11.75 -2.97
N HIS A 127 -0.49 12.44 -2.23
CA HIS A 127 -0.26 13.87 -2.41
C HIS A 127 0.18 14.20 -3.85
N TYR A 128 1.09 13.43 -4.44
CA TYR A 128 1.53 13.66 -5.83
C TYR A 128 0.43 13.35 -6.86
N ILE A 129 -0.43 12.36 -6.61
CA ILE A 129 -1.55 12.03 -7.51
C ILE A 129 -2.58 13.15 -7.56
N ASP A 130 -2.77 13.88 -6.44
CA ASP A 130 -3.79 14.92 -6.32
C ASP A 130 -3.33 16.29 -6.84
N VAL A 131 -2.02 16.51 -6.99
CA VAL A 131 -1.46 17.81 -7.39
C VAL A 131 -1.19 17.86 -8.89
N PHE A 132 -1.61 18.96 -9.55
CA PHE A 132 -1.24 19.23 -10.94
C PHE A 132 0.24 19.63 -11.06
N PRO A 133 1.02 19.19 -12.08
CA PRO A 133 0.59 18.38 -13.24
C PRO A 133 0.72 16.86 -13.02
N SER A 134 1.20 16.38 -11.87
CA SER A 134 1.41 14.97 -11.57
C SER A 134 0.10 14.18 -11.65
N SER A 135 -1.04 14.80 -11.34
CA SER A 135 -2.38 14.19 -11.46
C SER A 135 -2.73 13.77 -12.88
N LEU A 136 -2.32 14.53 -13.88
CA LEU A 136 -2.47 14.13 -15.29
C LEU A 136 -1.60 12.91 -15.61
N MET A 137 -0.33 12.94 -15.17
CA MET A 137 0.59 11.83 -15.38
C MET A 137 0.12 10.56 -14.67
N ALA A 138 -0.43 10.65 -13.46
CA ALA A 138 -1.00 9.53 -12.74
C ALA A 138 -2.13 8.86 -13.51
N ARG A 139 -3.01 9.64 -14.14
CA ARG A 139 -4.10 9.13 -15.00
C ARG A 139 -3.55 8.43 -16.25
N PHE A 140 -2.56 9.02 -16.93
CA PHE A 140 -1.93 8.40 -18.10
C PHE A 140 -1.24 7.08 -17.77
N LEU A 141 -0.57 7.00 -16.62
CA LEU A 141 0.13 5.82 -16.15
C LEU A 141 -0.79 4.82 -15.43
N ASN A 142 -2.08 5.13 -15.29
CA ASN A 142 -3.06 4.33 -14.55
C ASN A 142 -2.59 3.98 -13.12
N ILE A 143 -1.90 4.93 -12.46
CA ILE A 143 -1.45 4.78 -11.08
C ILE A 143 -2.65 4.96 -10.16
N LYS A 144 -2.99 3.92 -9.40
CA LYS A 144 -4.09 3.94 -8.45
C LYS A 144 -3.61 4.36 -7.06
N LEU A 145 -4.52 4.97 -6.30
CA LEU A 145 -4.33 5.21 -4.88
C LEU A 145 -4.17 3.88 -4.14
N MET A 146 -3.24 3.83 -3.21
CA MET A 146 -3.02 2.68 -2.33
C MET A 146 -3.66 2.95 -0.97
N ASP A 147 -4.36 1.94 -0.42
CA ASP A 147 -4.99 2.02 0.89
C ASP A 147 -3.94 1.97 2.00
N LEU A 148 -4.22 2.63 3.15
CA LEU A 148 -3.35 2.64 4.31
C LEU A 148 -3.63 1.44 5.21
N LEU A 149 -2.59 0.86 5.80
CA LEU A 149 -2.71 -0.17 6.82
C LEU A 149 -2.93 0.49 8.19
N ARG A 150 -4.06 0.15 8.83
CA ARG A 150 -4.49 0.70 10.13
C ARG A 150 -3.91 -0.04 11.33
#